data_53d8bb8edf69d9cd2859786c9a4d4fe0
#
_entry.id   53d8bb8edf69d9cd2859786c9a4d4fe0
#
_cell.length_a   1.000
_cell.length_b   1.000
_cell.length_c   1.000
_cell.angle_alpha   90.00
_cell.angle_beta   90.00
_cell.angle_gamma   90.00
#
_symmetry.space_group_name_H-M   'P 1'
#
loop_
_entity.id
_entity.type
_entity.pdbx_description
1 polymer ?
#
loop_
_entity_poly.entity_id
_entity_poly.type
_entity_poly.pdbx_seq_one_letter_code
_entity_poly.pdbx_strand_id
1 'polypeptide(L)'
;MKKLILMVVALMGVTVVSAQNVMDVAKEANAALEGKNYAKAAELLEKVIADGSLEEDDAILEQVSSAKKNLPIAYFYTGRLAAAAATKATEAKVKDAKYAEAIAALDKAVATAKKYKQNAALNNAGKMLGMVYQSQGGTYFNGGDFVKAAEIFAKGYAADKTNTNLAMMLAESYFKSDKFNEGVKVCSEVAALPSPKYDAAIAQAKKTMAQYTNNKIATLQQANDFDGIIAMAESIADKALAQRVLVQAYFLKKDYAKVIEIGEAAAEAQTDDEGKSAVYFNLGSAYNAKENKAKALECLKKVTAEPYATPAKAAVVELSK
;
A
#
# COMPACT_ATOMS: atom_id res chain seq x y z
N MET A 1 1.02 -43.07 -55.34
CA MET A 1 -0.18 -43.25 -54.53
C MET A 1 0.10 -43.98 -53.20
N LYS A 2 0.82 -45.10 -53.12
CA LYS A 2 1.10 -45.78 -51.83
C LYS A 2 1.91 -44.99 -50.80
N LYS A 3 2.85 -44.11 -51.22
CA LYS A 3 3.63 -43.28 -50.32
C LYS A 3 2.82 -42.09 -49.69
N LEU A 4 1.80 -41.60 -50.42
CA LEU A 4 0.91 -40.53 -49.93
C LEU A 4 -0.05 -41.04 -48.86
N ILE A 5 -0.54 -42.28 -49.01
CA ILE A 5 -1.44 -42.93 -48.05
C ILE A 5 -0.69 -43.26 -46.75
N LEU A 6 0.61 -43.64 -46.81
CA LEU A 6 1.41 -43.89 -45.61
C LEU A 6 1.71 -42.59 -44.84
N MET A 7 1.89 -41.46 -45.53
CA MET A 7 2.13 -40.17 -44.89
C MET A 7 0.87 -39.61 -44.19
N VAL A 8 -0.31 -39.81 -44.78
CA VAL A 8 -1.59 -39.43 -44.17
C VAL A 8 -1.92 -40.29 -42.95
N VAL A 9 -1.63 -41.58 -42.99
CA VAL A 9 -1.83 -42.48 -41.83
C VAL A 9 -0.85 -42.20 -40.74
N ALA A 10 0.41 -41.82 -41.03
CA ALA A 10 1.38 -41.41 -40.02
C ALA A 10 1.02 -40.07 -39.35
N LEU A 11 0.49 -39.12 -40.13
CA LEU A 11 0.00 -37.84 -39.57
C LEU A 11 -1.24 -38.04 -38.69
N MET A 12 -2.22 -38.86 -39.11
CA MET A 12 -3.38 -39.17 -38.27
C MET A 12 -2.99 -39.99 -37.03
N GLY A 13 -2.02 -40.89 -37.13
CA GLY A 13 -1.54 -41.65 -35.98
C GLY A 13 -0.87 -40.78 -34.93
N VAL A 14 -0.11 -39.73 -35.32
CA VAL A 14 0.54 -38.82 -34.40
C VAL A 14 -0.49 -37.91 -33.75
N THR A 15 -1.46 -37.38 -34.47
CA THR A 15 -2.53 -36.54 -33.91
C THR A 15 -3.42 -37.30 -32.94
N VAL A 16 -3.79 -38.55 -33.23
CA VAL A 16 -4.60 -39.38 -32.32
C VAL A 16 -3.85 -39.72 -31.02
N VAL A 17 -2.55 -39.98 -31.06
CA VAL A 17 -1.75 -40.23 -29.85
C VAL A 17 -1.57 -38.95 -29.02
N SER A 18 -1.42 -37.82 -29.67
CA SER A 18 -1.32 -36.52 -29.01
C SER A 18 -2.66 -36.13 -28.35
N ALA A 19 -3.76 -36.28 -29.07
CA ALA A 19 -5.12 -36.08 -28.62
C ALA A 19 -5.46 -36.92 -27.37
N GLN A 20 -5.18 -38.21 -27.41
CA GLN A 20 -5.42 -39.13 -26.30
C GLN A 20 -4.58 -38.72 -25.07
N ASN A 21 -3.33 -38.29 -25.26
CA ASN A 21 -2.46 -37.83 -24.18
C ASN A 21 -3.03 -36.57 -23.48
N VAL A 22 -3.54 -35.59 -24.25
CA VAL A 22 -4.17 -34.39 -23.67
C VAL A 22 -5.40 -34.76 -22.85
N MET A 23 -6.25 -35.66 -23.31
CA MET A 23 -7.44 -36.10 -22.58
C MET A 23 -7.08 -36.85 -21.30
N ASP A 24 -6.05 -37.67 -21.30
CA ASP A 24 -5.58 -38.38 -20.11
C ASP A 24 -4.99 -37.42 -19.09
N VAL A 25 -4.18 -36.44 -19.51
CA VAL A 25 -3.66 -35.40 -18.66
C VAL A 25 -4.79 -34.51 -18.07
N ALA A 26 -5.81 -34.19 -18.85
CA ALA A 26 -6.97 -33.42 -18.36
C ALA A 26 -7.75 -34.21 -17.29
N LYS A 27 -7.93 -35.53 -17.48
CA LYS A 27 -8.54 -36.41 -16.46
C LYS A 27 -7.72 -36.44 -15.17
N GLU A 28 -6.40 -36.55 -15.28
CA GLU A 28 -5.50 -36.53 -14.12
C GLU A 28 -5.53 -35.16 -13.42
N ALA A 29 -5.60 -34.06 -14.18
CA ALA A 29 -5.73 -32.69 -13.62
C ALA A 29 -7.03 -32.54 -12.80
N ASN A 30 -8.15 -33.04 -13.33
CA ASN A 30 -9.44 -33.01 -12.62
C ASN A 30 -9.41 -33.86 -11.36
N ALA A 31 -8.82 -35.05 -11.42
CA ALA A 31 -8.64 -35.90 -10.22
C ALA A 31 -7.75 -35.21 -9.16
N ALA A 32 -6.72 -34.49 -9.59
CA ALA A 32 -5.87 -33.69 -8.66
C ALA A 32 -6.63 -32.53 -8.04
N LEU A 33 -7.54 -31.86 -8.77
CA LEU A 33 -8.42 -30.81 -8.23
C LEU A 33 -9.39 -31.38 -7.20
N GLU A 34 -10.07 -32.48 -7.50
CA GLU A 34 -10.98 -33.18 -6.59
C GLU A 34 -10.27 -33.65 -5.33
N GLY A 35 -9.06 -34.20 -5.49
CA GLY A 35 -8.17 -34.62 -4.39
C GLY A 35 -7.50 -33.45 -3.66
N LYS A 36 -7.81 -32.20 -4.01
CA LYS A 36 -7.23 -30.96 -3.44
C LYS A 36 -5.70 -30.89 -3.51
N ASN A 37 -5.09 -31.61 -4.44
CA ASN A 37 -3.68 -31.49 -4.77
C ASN A 37 -3.49 -30.38 -5.80
N TYR A 38 -3.72 -29.12 -5.36
CA TYR A 38 -3.80 -27.98 -6.25
C TYR A 38 -2.47 -27.65 -6.97
N ALA A 39 -1.33 -27.94 -6.36
CA ALA A 39 -0.03 -27.74 -6.98
C ALA A 39 0.14 -28.67 -8.19
N LYS A 40 -0.15 -29.98 -8.02
CA LYS A 40 -0.14 -30.95 -9.12
C LYS A 40 -1.21 -30.63 -10.17
N ALA A 41 -2.39 -30.22 -9.73
CA ALA A 41 -3.46 -29.79 -10.64
C ALA A 41 -3.01 -28.62 -11.51
N ALA A 42 -2.37 -27.60 -10.95
CA ALA A 42 -1.88 -26.45 -11.70
C ALA A 42 -0.87 -26.86 -12.78
N GLU A 43 0.09 -27.72 -12.44
CA GLU A 43 1.08 -28.24 -13.38
C GLU A 43 0.42 -28.99 -14.56
N LEU A 44 -0.52 -29.88 -14.25
CA LEU A 44 -1.24 -30.64 -15.27
C LEU A 44 -2.13 -29.78 -16.15
N LEU A 45 -2.81 -28.75 -15.55
CA LEU A 45 -3.62 -27.80 -16.32
C LEU A 45 -2.78 -26.94 -17.25
N GLU A 46 -1.55 -26.53 -16.83
CA GLU A 46 -0.61 -25.85 -17.74
C GLU A 46 -0.28 -26.74 -18.96
N LYS A 47 -0.04 -28.03 -18.71
CA LYS A 47 0.26 -28.98 -19.77
C LYS A 47 -0.93 -29.16 -20.70
N VAL A 48 -2.16 -29.35 -20.20
CA VAL A 48 -3.37 -29.39 -21.01
C VAL A 48 -3.51 -28.17 -21.92
N ILE A 49 -3.22 -26.98 -21.37
CA ILE A 49 -3.31 -25.73 -22.14
C ILE A 49 -2.21 -25.66 -23.21
N ALA A 50 -0.98 -26.07 -22.88
CA ALA A 50 0.15 -26.01 -23.81
C ALA A 50 -0.05 -26.96 -24.98
N ASP A 51 -0.29 -28.23 -24.68
CA ASP A 51 -0.38 -29.29 -25.68
C ASP A 51 -1.70 -29.21 -26.46
N GLY A 52 -2.82 -29.01 -25.77
CA GLY A 52 -4.16 -29.03 -26.41
C GLY A 52 -4.48 -27.76 -27.22
N SER A 53 -3.79 -26.63 -26.97
CA SER A 53 -4.03 -25.40 -27.77
C SER A 53 -3.53 -25.48 -29.22
N LEU A 54 -2.81 -26.54 -29.57
CA LEU A 54 -2.32 -26.83 -30.94
C LEU A 54 -3.22 -27.77 -31.68
N GLU A 55 -4.25 -28.34 -31.04
CA GLU A 55 -5.18 -29.31 -31.60
C GLU A 55 -6.43 -28.62 -32.17
N GLU A 56 -7.04 -29.23 -33.18
CA GLU A 56 -8.28 -28.75 -33.82
C GLU A 56 -9.52 -29.55 -33.39
N ASP A 57 -9.34 -30.56 -32.51
CA ASP A 57 -10.42 -31.42 -32.01
C ASP A 57 -11.26 -30.66 -30.97
N ASP A 58 -12.57 -30.59 -31.20
CA ASP A 58 -13.51 -29.85 -30.34
C ASP A 58 -13.52 -30.36 -28.90
N ALA A 59 -13.38 -31.65 -28.66
CA ALA A 59 -13.35 -32.23 -27.31
C ALA A 59 -12.07 -31.81 -26.56
N ILE A 60 -10.94 -31.71 -27.25
CA ILE A 60 -9.69 -31.21 -26.69
C ILE A 60 -9.79 -29.72 -26.40
N LEU A 61 -10.35 -28.94 -27.31
CA LEU A 61 -10.55 -27.49 -27.13
C LEU A 61 -11.47 -27.20 -25.94
N GLU A 62 -12.46 -28.07 -25.67
CA GLU A 62 -13.28 -27.97 -24.44
C GLU A 62 -12.44 -28.21 -23.18
N GLN A 63 -11.56 -29.22 -23.17
CA GLN A 63 -10.64 -29.43 -22.04
C GLN A 63 -9.68 -28.27 -21.84
N VAL A 64 -9.15 -27.70 -22.91
CA VAL A 64 -8.31 -26.48 -22.86
C VAL A 64 -9.08 -25.29 -22.26
N SER A 65 -10.34 -25.12 -22.66
CA SER A 65 -11.21 -24.07 -22.10
C SER A 65 -11.44 -24.26 -20.59
N SER A 66 -11.75 -25.50 -20.19
CA SER A 66 -11.90 -25.90 -18.79
C SER A 66 -10.60 -25.69 -18.01
N ALA A 67 -9.46 -26.08 -18.56
CA ALA A 67 -8.15 -25.90 -17.95
C ALA A 67 -7.81 -24.39 -17.76
N LYS A 68 -8.06 -23.57 -18.78
CA LYS A 68 -7.90 -22.09 -18.66
C LYS A 68 -8.76 -21.48 -17.55
N LYS A 69 -9.96 -22.04 -17.31
CA LYS A 69 -10.86 -21.62 -16.24
C LYS A 69 -10.36 -22.07 -14.86
N ASN A 70 -9.82 -23.27 -14.74
CA ASN A 70 -9.44 -23.88 -13.46
C ASN A 70 -8.01 -23.53 -13.02
N LEU A 71 -7.11 -23.16 -13.92
CA LEU A 71 -5.72 -22.89 -13.62
C LEU A 71 -5.52 -21.74 -12.58
N PRO A 72 -6.16 -20.56 -12.72
CA PRO A 72 -6.05 -19.52 -11.70
C PRO A 72 -6.55 -19.96 -10.32
N ILE A 73 -7.58 -20.82 -10.30
CA ILE A 73 -8.17 -21.37 -9.08
C ILE A 73 -7.18 -22.34 -8.40
N ALA A 74 -6.54 -23.21 -9.19
CA ALA A 74 -5.53 -24.12 -8.67
C ALA A 74 -4.35 -23.38 -8.05
N TYR A 75 -3.82 -22.35 -8.70
CA TYR A 75 -2.77 -21.50 -8.16
C TYR A 75 -3.23 -20.73 -6.91
N PHE A 76 -4.45 -20.21 -6.90
CA PHE A 76 -5.01 -19.53 -5.73
C PHE A 76 -5.03 -20.45 -4.50
N TYR A 77 -5.52 -21.68 -4.64
CA TYR A 77 -5.56 -22.61 -3.51
C TYR A 77 -4.16 -23.11 -3.11
N THR A 78 -3.24 -23.30 -4.06
CA THR A 78 -1.82 -23.58 -3.76
C THR A 78 -1.25 -22.47 -2.86
N GLY A 79 -1.40 -21.22 -3.25
CA GLY A 79 -0.93 -20.07 -2.48
C GLY A 79 -1.60 -19.95 -1.12
N ARG A 80 -2.91 -20.20 -1.02
CA ARG A 80 -3.65 -20.20 0.24
C ARG A 80 -3.16 -21.26 1.21
N LEU A 81 -2.87 -22.48 0.73
CA LEU A 81 -2.34 -23.54 1.57
C LEU A 81 -0.92 -23.25 2.06
N ALA A 82 -0.06 -22.70 1.18
CA ALA A 82 1.27 -22.26 1.56
C ALA A 82 1.23 -21.15 2.61
N ALA A 83 0.34 -20.16 2.45
CA ALA A 83 0.14 -19.09 3.43
C ALA A 83 -0.32 -19.63 4.80
N ALA A 84 -1.26 -20.59 4.80
CA ALA A 84 -1.69 -21.25 6.03
C ALA A 84 -0.56 -22.07 6.69
N ALA A 85 0.33 -22.67 5.90
CA ALA A 85 1.51 -23.35 6.43
C ALA A 85 2.52 -22.35 7.00
N ALA A 86 2.71 -21.18 6.38
CA ALA A 86 3.55 -20.12 6.88
C ALA A 86 3.11 -19.63 8.28
N THR A 87 1.81 -19.43 8.48
CA THR A 87 1.28 -18.97 9.78
C THR A 87 1.47 -19.99 10.91
N LYS A 88 1.54 -21.29 10.59
CA LYS A 88 1.76 -22.37 11.54
C LYS A 88 3.25 -22.66 11.81
N ALA A 89 4.14 -22.21 10.93
CA ALA A 89 5.57 -22.44 11.07
C ALA A 89 6.15 -21.65 12.26
N THR A 90 6.91 -22.35 13.10
CA THR A 90 7.60 -21.76 14.26
C THR A 90 9.00 -21.25 13.92
N GLU A 91 9.69 -21.94 12.99
CA GLU A 91 11.01 -21.54 12.53
C GLU A 91 10.92 -20.41 11.49
N ALA A 92 11.65 -19.33 11.72
CA ALA A 92 11.62 -18.14 10.85
C ALA A 92 11.94 -18.47 9.39
N LYS A 93 12.98 -19.29 9.16
CA LYS A 93 13.39 -19.70 7.80
C LYS A 93 12.31 -20.49 7.06
N VAL A 94 11.62 -21.40 7.77
CA VAL A 94 10.51 -22.18 7.22
C VAL A 94 9.32 -21.27 6.93
N LYS A 95 9.01 -20.35 7.85
CA LYS A 95 7.94 -19.37 7.68
C LYS A 95 8.16 -18.52 6.44
N ASP A 96 9.36 -17.97 6.25
CA ASP A 96 9.71 -17.15 5.08
C ASP A 96 9.62 -17.94 3.77
N ALA A 97 10.13 -19.16 3.76
CA ALA A 97 10.02 -20.04 2.59
C ALA A 97 8.55 -20.29 2.21
N LYS A 98 7.68 -20.53 3.21
CA LYS A 98 6.24 -20.73 2.95
C LYS A 98 5.52 -19.47 2.50
N TYR A 99 5.89 -18.29 3.01
CA TYR A 99 5.37 -17.03 2.45
C TYR A 99 5.83 -16.81 1.01
N ALA A 100 7.09 -17.12 0.68
CA ALA A 100 7.58 -17.01 -0.68
C ALA A 100 6.85 -17.97 -1.65
N GLU A 101 6.58 -19.22 -1.24
CA GLU A 101 5.75 -20.17 -1.99
C GLU A 101 4.33 -19.63 -2.21
N ALA A 102 3.73 -19.04 -1.16
CA ALA A 102 2.39 -18.47 -1.22
C ALA A 102 2.32 -17.31 -2.22
N ILE A 103 3.26 -16.37 -2.14
CA ILE A 103 3.34 -15.22 -3.02
C ILE A 103 3.53 -15.66 -4.46
N ALA A 104 4.48 -16.58 -4.73
CA ALA A 104 4.74 -17.07 -6.09
C ALA A 104 3.52 -17.75 -6.72
N ALA A 105 2.77 -18.54 -5.95
CA ALA A 105 1.55 -19.17 -6.44
C ALA A 105 0.43 -18.16 -6.68
N LEU A 106 0.25 -17.18 -5.78
CA LEU A 106 -0.77 -16.13 -5.93
C LEU A 106 -0.46 -15.17 -7.08
N ASP A 107 0.81 -14.85 -7.32
CA ASP A 107 1.23 -14.07 -8.50
C ASP A 107 0.87 -14.80 -9.81
N LYS A 108 1.10 -16.12 -9.87
CA LYS A 108 0.65 -16.94 -10.97
C LYS A 108 -0.87 -16.97 -11.11
N ALA A 109 -1.61 -17.02 -10.00
CA ALA A 109 -3.08 -16.93 -10.01
C ALA A 109 -3.55 -15.59 -10.59
N VAL A 110 -2.96 -14.47 -10.19
CA VAL A 110 -3.25 -13.13 -10.71
C VAL A 110 -2.93 -13.06 -12.21
N ALA A 111 -1.74 -13.51 -12.61
CA ALA A 111 -1.29 -13.45 -14.00
C ALA A 111 -2.20 -14.29 -14.93
N THR A 112 -2.54 -15.52 -14.52
CA THR A 112 -3.40 -16.41 -15.31
C THR A 112 -4.84 -15.95 -15.33
N ALA A 113 -5.39 -15.45 -14.21
CA ALA A 113 -6.72 -14.87 -14.15
C ALA A 113 -6.85 -13.65 -15.07
N LYS A 114 -5.82 -12.78 -15.11
CA LYS A 114 -5.76 -11.65 -16.03
C LYS A 114 -5.66 -12.10 -17.48
N LYS A 115 -4.77 -13.06 -17.79
CA LYS A 115 -4.58 -13.62 -19.14
C LYS A 115 -5.88 -14.21 -19.69
N TYR A 116 -6.65 -14.92 -18.87
CA TYR A 116 -7.89 -15.58 -19.27
C TYR A 116 -9.16 -14.77 -18.93
N LYS A 117 -9.02 -13.47 -18.59
CA LYS A 117 -10.13 -12.53 -18.34
C LYS A 117 -11.10 -12.97 -17.24
N GLN A 118 -10.57 -13.58 -16.16
CA GLN A 118 -11.37 -14.12 -15.06
C GLN A 118 -11.40 -13.15 -13.87
N ASN A 119 -12.25 -12.16 -13.95
CA ASN A 119 -12.30 -11.05 -12.97
C ASN A 119 -12.53 -11.52 -11.52
N ALA A 120 -13.38 -12.52 -11.29
CA ALA A 120 -13.61 -13.05 -9.94
C ALA A 120 -12.36 -13.70 -9.35
N ALA A 121 -11.66 -14.54 -10.13
CA ALA A 121 -10.41 -15.17 -9.71
C ALA A 121 -9.30 -14.13 -9.50
N LEU A 122 -9.21 -13.13 -10.38
CA LEU A 122 -8.28 -12.01 -10.25
C LEU A 122 -8.47 -11.25 -8.93
N ASN A 123 -9.71 -10.87 -8.62
CA ASN A 123 -10.04 -10.15 -7.39
C ASN A 123 -9.72 -10.99 -6.13
N ASN A 124 -10.05 -12.28 -6.15
CA ASN A 124 -9.81 -13.17 -5.03
C ASN A 124 -8.29 -13.38 -4.80
N ALA A 125 -7.53 -13.61 -5.87
CA ALA A 125 -6.08 -13.77 -5.79
C ALA A 125 -5.38 -12.49 -5.33
N GLY A 126 -5.79 -11.33 -5.82
CA GLY A 126 -5.27 -10.03 -5.40
C GLY A 126 -5.51 -9.74 -3.91
N LYS A 127 -6.74 -9.97 -3.43
CA LYS A 127 -7.05 -9.83 -1.99
C LYS A 127 -6.23 -10.78 -1.13
N MET A 128 -6.09 -12.04 -1.54
CA MET A 128 -5.31 -13.02 -0.80
C MET A 128 -3.82 -12.66 -0.77
N LEU A 129 -3.28 -12.16 -1.87
CA LEU A 129 -1.91 -11.68 -1.96
C LEU A 129 -1.66 -10.52 -0.98
N GLY A 130 -2.58 -9.55 -0.90
CA GLY A 130 -2.54 -8.48 0.09
C GLY A 130 -2.51 -8.99 1.54
N MET A 131 -3.34 -10.00 1.87
CA MET A 131 -3.34 -10.64 3.19
C MET A 131 -2.01 -11.35 3.49
N VAL A 132 -1.40 -12.00 2.50
CA VAL A 132 -0.11 -12.69 2.66
C VAL A 132 0.99 -11.67 2.97
N TYR A 133 1.06 -10.58 2.20
CA TYR A 133 2.03 -9.51 2.48
C TYR A 133 1.80 -8.86 3.84
N GLN A 134 0.54 -8.66 4.24
CA GLN A 134 0.20 -8.14 5.56
C GLN A 134 0.68 -9.08 6.68
N SER A 135 0.45 -10.38 6.54
CA SER A 135 0.86 -11.38 7.55
C SER A 135 2.38 -11.52 7.62
N GLN A 136 3.06 -11.57 6.48
CA GLN A 136 4.52 -11.65 6.40
C GLN A 136 5.17 -10.40 6.99
N GLY A 137 4.76 -9.21 6.53
CA GLY A 137 5.28 -7.94 7.04
C GLY A 137 5.00 -7.75 8.52
N GLY A 138 3.80 -8.16 9.00
CA GLY A 138 3.43 -8.15 10.40
C GLY A 138 4.35 -8.99 11.28
N THR A 139 4.89 -10.11 10.77
CA THR A 139 5.88 -10.91 11.50
C THR A 139 7.15 -10.11 11.79
N TYR A 140 7.67 -9.40 10.81
CA TYR A 140 8.87 -8.55 10.96
C TYR A 140 8.58 -7.31 11.78
N PHE A 141 7.42 -6.68 11.58
CA PHE A 141 6.99 -5.52 12.37
C PHE A 141 6.93 -5.83 13.86
N ASN A 142 6.29 -6.94 14.23
CA ASN A 142 6.20 -7.38 15.61
C ASN A 142 7.56 -7.83 16.21
N GLY A 143 8.47 -8.27 15.36
CA GLY A 143 9.87 -8.57 15.73
C GLY A 143 10.78 -7.34 15.83
N GLY A 144 10.26 -6.12 15.51
CA GLY A 144 11.03 -4.87 15.55
C GLY A 144 11.87 -4.61 14.29
N ASP A 145 11.85 -5.48 13.29
CA ASP A 145 12.50 -5.26 12.00
C ASP A 145 11.61 -4.42 11.07
N PHE A 146 11.51 -3.13 11.40
CA PHE A 146 10.65 -2.20 10.67
C PHE A 146 11.11 -1.94 9.24
N VAL A 147 12.41 -2.08 8.95
CA VAL A 147 12.94 -1.93 7.58
C VAL A 147 12.41 -3.05 6.71
N LYS A 148 12.55 -4.29 7.17
CA LYS A 148 12.05 -5.47 6.45
C LYS A 148 10.53 -5.47 6.33
N ALA A 149 9.83 -5.08 7.40
CA ALA A 149 8.38 -4.91 7.38
C ALA A 149 7.94 -3.92 6.30
N ALA A 150 8.59 -2.75 6.21
CA ALA A 150 8.29 -1.74 5.20
C ALA A 150 8.51 -2.25 3.76
N GLU A 151 9.60 -2.99 3.50
CA GLU A 151 9.85 -3.62 2.19
C GLU A 151 8.71 -4.55 1.76
N ILE A 152 8.19 -5.35 2.70
CA ILE A 152 7.14 -6.32 2.44
C ILE A 152 5.79 -5.63 2.27
N PHE A 153 5.44 -4.71 3.18
CA PHE A 153 4.20 -3.95 3.09
C PHE A 153 4.14 -3.09 1.81
N ALA A 154 5.28 -2.53 1.37
CA ALA A 154 5.35 -1.75 0.13
C ALA A 154 4.97 -2.58 -1.09
N LYS A 155 5.39 -3.86 -1.17
CA LYS A 155 5.00 -4.77 -2.26
C LYS A 155 3.50 -5.00 -2.28
N GLY A 156 2.90 -5.28 -1.11
CA GLY A 156 1.47 -5.48 -1.01
C GLY A 156 0.66 -4.22 -1.31
N TYR A 157 1.10 -3.06 -0.83
CA TYR A 157 0.46 -1.77 -1.12
C TYR A 157 0.60 -1.35 -2.59
N ALA A 158 1.70 -1.71 -3.24
CA ALA A 158 1.87 -1.50 -4.68
C ALA A 158 0.87 -2.31 -5.52
N ALA A 159 0.51 -3.52 -5.06
CA ALA A 159 -0.47 -4.37 -5.71
C ALA A 159 -1.92 -3.88 -5.52
N ASP A 160 -2.24 -3.27 -4.38
CA ASP A 160 -3.56 -2.70 -4.09
C ASP A 160 -3.43 -1.39 -3.29
N LYS A 161 -3.42 -0.26 -4.00
CA LYS A 161 -3.37 1.09 -3.43
C LYS A 161 -4.61 1.47 -2.62
N THR A 162 -5.67 0.70 -2.68
CA THR A 162 -6.90 0.93 -1.90
C THR A 162 -6.91 0.17 -0.56
N ASN A 163 -5.90 -0.67 -0.31
CA ASN A 163 -5.74 -1.38 0.96
C ASN A 163 -5.16 -0.44 2.03
N THR A 164 -6.04 0.32 2.66
CA THR A 164 -5.67 1.33 3.66
C THR A 164 -5.01 0.74 4.91
N ASN A 165 -5.37 -0.48 5.31
CA ASN A 165 -4.72 -1.15 6.43
C ASN A 165 -3.24 -1.41 6.14
N LEU A 166 -2.94 -1.91 4.95
CA LEU A 166 -1.57 -2.19 4.53
C LEU A 166 -0.77 -0.89 4.35
N ALA A 167 -1.41 0.17 3.81
CA ALA A 167 -0.83 1.50 3.73
C ALA A 167 -0.43 2.05 5.10
N MET A 168 -1.31 1.93 6.10
CA MET A 168 -1.02 2.43 7.45
C MET A 168 0.10 1.65 8.14
N MET A 169 0.14 0.31 7.97
CA MET A 169 1.25 -0.51 8.47
C MET A 169 2.59 -0.16 7.78
N LEU A 170 2.56 0.14 6.49
CA LEU A 170 3.71 0.64 5.74
C LEU A 170 4.19 1.98 6.26
N ALA A 171 3.27 2.95 6.41
CA ALA A 171 3.60 4.27 6.93
C ALA A 171 4.24 4.19 8.33
N GLU A 172 3.65 3.39 9.22
CA GLU A 172 4.18 3.19 10.57
C GLU A 172 5.57 2.53 10.56
N SER A 173 5.78 1.54 9.67
CA SER A 173 7.09 0.91 9.49
C SER A 173 8.15 1.91 9.01
N TYR A 174 7.78 2.82 8.11
CA TYR A 174 8.67 3.89 7.66
C TYR A 174 9.01 4.85 8.80
N PHE A 175 8.03 5.31 9.56
CA PHE A 175 8.28 6.18 10.71
C PHE A 175 9.17 5.52 11.75
N LYS A 176 8.94 4.24 12.08
CA LYS A 176 9.74 3.49 13.06
C LYS A 176 11.16 3.15 12.56
N SER A 177 11.40 3.19 11.25
CA SER A 177 12.71 3.00 10.63
C SER A 177 13.41 4.31 10.24
N ASP A 178 12.98 5.44 10.82
CA ASP A 178 13.47 6.80 10.57
C ASP A 178 13.36 7.28 9.10
N LYS A 179 12.48 6.64 8.33
CA LYS A 179 12.11 7.05 6.96
C LYS A 179 10.89 7.96 6.98
N PHE A 180 11.07 9.13 7.62
CA PHE A 180 9.98 10.06 7.91
C PHE A 180 9.19 10.49 6.67
N ASN A 181 9.89 10.87 5.60
CA ASN A 181 9.26 11.38 4.38
C ASN A 181 8.45 10.33 3.64
N GLU A 182 8.94 9.08 3.62
CA GLU A 182 8.22 7.95 3.04
C GLU A 182 6.95 7.66 3.83
N GLY A 183 6.99 7.76 5.17
CA GLY A 183 5.82 7.62 6.03
C GLY A 183 4.78 8.70 5.77
N VAL A 184 5.20 9.97 5.69
CA VAL A 184 4.34 11.10 5.33
C VAL A 184 3.72 10.91 3.95
N LYS A 185 4.51 10.49 2.96
CA LYS A 185 4.02 10.24 1.60
C LYS A 185 2.89 9.22 1.59
N VAL A 186 3.05 8.08 2.27
CA VAL A 186 2.01 7.05 2.33
C VAL A 186 0.76 7.56 3.03
N CYS A 187 0.89 8.29 4.13
CA CYS A 187 -0.25 8.91 4.82
C CYS A 187 -0.98 9.91 3.91
N SER A 188 -0.25 10.73 3.15
CA SER A 188 -0.84 11.68 2.19
C SER A 188 -1.56 10.96 1.04
N GLU A 189 -1.03 9.85 0.53
CA GLU A 189 -1.71 9.01 -0.46
C GLU A 189 -3.05 8.48 0.09
N VAL A 190 -3.10 8.03 1.35
CA VAL A 190 -4.35 7.59 2.00
C VAL A 190 -5.31 8.76 2.24
N ALA A 191 -4.79 9.91 2.67
CA ALA A 191 -5.60 11.11 2.91
C ALA A 191 -6.25 11.68 1.63
N ALA A 192 -5.71 11.36 0.45
CA ALA A 192 -6.25 11.75 -0.85
C ALA A 192 -7.28 10.77 -1.43
N LEU A 193 -7.61 9.66 -0.73
CA LEU A 193 -8.62 8.71 -1.17
C LEU A 193 -10.04 9.33 -1.15
N PRO A 194 -10.97 8.83 -2.00
CA PRO A 194 -12.29 9.43 -2.11
C PRO A 194 -13.18 9.18 -0.87
N SER A 195 -13.73 10.26 -0.32
CA SER A 195 -14.82 10.25 0.66
C SER A 195 -16.17 9.88 -0.01
N PRO A 196 -17.15 9.27 0.68
CA PRO A 196 -17.11 8.90 2.10
C PRO A 196 -16.54 7.50 2.38
N LYS A 197 -16.18 6.74 1.35
CA LYS A 197 -15.79 5.32 1.49
C LYS A 197 -14.58 5.12 2.41
N TYR A 198 -13.65 6.08 2.44
CA TYR A 198 -12.38 5.97 3.16
C TYR A 198 -12.24 6.94 4.32
N ASP A 199 -13.32 7.58 4.79
CA ASP A 199 -13.25 8.64 5.82
C ASP A 199 -12.49 8.22 7.09
N ALA A 200 -12.74 7.02 7.61
CA ALA A 200 -12.03 6.52 8.77
C ALA A 200 -10.52 6.36 8.53
N ALA A 201 -10.13 5.86 7.36
CA ALA A 201 -8.72 5.70 6.99
C ALA A 201 -8.05 7.06 6.75
N ILE A 202 -8.76 8.01 6.13
CA ILE A 202 -8.32 9.39 5.93
C ILE A 202 -8.03 10.06 7.28
N ALA A 203 -8.97 9.96 8.21
CA ALA A 203 -8.83 10.52 9.57
C ALA A 203 -7.63 9.88 10.31
N GLN A 204 -7.48 8.56 10.21
CA GLN A 204 -6.36 7.84 10.82
C GLN A 204 -5.02 8.26 10.20
N ALA A 205 -4.94 8.38 8.88
CA ALA A 205 -3.72 8.81 8.18
C ALA A 205 -3.30 10.23 8.59
N LYS A 206 -4.24 11.18 8.63
CA LYS A 206 -3.99 12.55 9.08
C LYS A 206 -3.51 12.58 10.54
N LYS A 207 -4.16 11.82 11.43
CA LYS A 207 -3.77 11.72 12.84
C LYS A 207 -2.36 11.14 13.00
N THR A 208 -2.06 10.05 12.31
CA THR A 208 -0.73 9.40 12.35
C THR A 208 0.35 10.36 11.84
N MET A 209 0.11 11.00 10.70
CA MET A 209 1.02 11.99 10.13
C MET A 209 1.30 13.13 11.09
N ALA A 210 0.26 13.71 11.70
CA ALA A 210 0.40 14.79 12.69
C ALA A 210 1.21 14.33 13.91
N GLN A 211 0.93 13.15 14.45
CA GLN A 211 1.64 12.59 15.59
C GLN A 211 3.14 12.44 15.35
N TYR A 212 3.52 11.79 14.24
CA TYR A 212 4.93 11.57 13.93
C TYR A 212 5.65 12.86 13.56
N THR A 213 4.97 13.82 12.91
CA THR A 213 5.52 15.16 12.63
C THR A 213 5.81 15.91 13.94
N ASN A 214 4.84 15.95 14.84
CA ASN A 214 5.01 16.63 16.13
C ASN A 214 6.12 15.99 16.96
N ASN A 215 6.21 14.65 17.00
CA ASN A 215 7.29 13.95 17.70
C ASN A 215 8.67 14.27 17.12
N LYS A 216 8.80 14.31 15.79
CA LYS A 216 10.07 14.64 15.12
C LYS A 216 10.47 16.11 15.41
N ILE A 217 9.51 17.04 15.34
CA ILE A 217 9.73 18.45 15.71
C ILE A 217 10.17 18.55 17.17
N ALA A 218 9.49 17.88 18.09
CA ALA A 218 9.83 17.91 19.51
C ALA A 218 11.27 17.40 19.77
N THR A 219 11.66 16.32 19.09
CA THR A 219 13.02 15.78 19.19
C THR A 219 14.07 16.77 18.69
N LEU A 220 13.85 17.38 17.53
CA LEU A 220 14.77 18.37 16.96
C LEU A 220 14.78 19.65 17.80
N GLN A 221 13.65 20.07 18.35
CA GLN A 221 13.55 21.24 19.26
C GLN A 221 14.31 20.99 20.55
N GLN A 222 14.23 19.81 21.16
CA GLN A 222 15.00 19.45 22.35
C GLN A 222 16.52 19.50 22.09
N ALA A 223 16.94 19.17 20.87
CA ALA A 223 18.32 19.30 20.43
C ALA A 223 18.71 20.73 20.03
N ASN A 224 17.78 21.70 20.08
CA ASN A 224 17.92 23.06 19.53
C ASN A 224 18.27 23.09 18.04
N ASP A 225 17.91 22.04 17.31
CA ASP A 225 18.17 21.90 15.88
C ASP A 225 17.00 22.45 15.05
N PHE A 226 16.83 23.77 15.09
CA PHE A 226 15.77 24.44 14.33
C PHE A 226 16.03 24.39 12.81
N ASP A 227 17.29 24.36 12.38
CA ASP A 227 17.65 24.18 10.98
C ASP A 227 17.32 22.77 10.51
N GLY A 228 17.44 21.77 11.36
CA GLY A 228 16.96 20.43 11.11
C GLY A 228 15.44 20.36 10.91
N ILE A 229 14.64 21.16 11.67
CA ILE A 229 13.20 21.26 11.44
C ILE A 229 12.91 21.90 10.07
N ILE A 230 13.64 22.96 9.70
CA ILE A 230 13.49 23.60 8.38
C ILE A 230 13.83 22.61 7.25
N ALA A 231 14.98 21.93 7.33
CA ALA A 231 15.39 20.94 6.34
C ALA A 231 14.39 19.77 6.24
N MET A 232 13.84 19.33 7.38
CA MET A 232 12.76 18.33 7.39
C MET A 232 11.54 18.85 6.64
N ALA A 233 11.09 20.06 6.91
CA ALA A 233 9.92 20.67 6.26
C ALA A 233 10.11 20.79 4.74
N GLU A 234 11.28 21.23 4.28
CA GLU A 234 11.61 21.36 2.86
C GLU A 234 11.60 20.01 2.12
N SER A 235 11.83 18.91 2.85
CA SER A 235 11.82 17.56 2.31
C SER A 235 10.43 16.90 2.26
N ILE A 236 9.42 17.48 2.94
CA ILE A 236 8.04 16.98 2.96
C ILE A 236 7.36 17.24 1.62
N ALA A 237 6.89 16.17 0.97
CA ALA A 237 6.19 16.27 -0.32
C ALA A 237 4.78 16.89 -0.20
N ASP A 238 4.12 16.77 0.95
CA ASP A 238 2.85 17.43 1.25
C ASP A 238 3.08 18.92 1.51
N LYS A 239 2.72 19.75 0.53
CA LYS A 239 2.99 21.19 0.55
C LYS A 239 2.32 21.92 1.72
N ALA A 240 1.10 21.53 2.09
CA ALA A 240 0.37 22.16 3.19
C ALA A 240 1.08 21.88 4.52
N LEU A 241 1.43 20.62 4.77
CA LEU A 241 2.20 20.22 5.93
C LEU A 241 3.60 20.88 5.95
N ALA A 242 4.31 20.87 4.82
CA ALA A 242 5.63 21.50 4.70
C ALA A 242 5.60 22.97 5.11
N GLN A 243 4.65 23.74 4.58
CA GLN A 243 4.52 25.16 4.91
C GLN A 243 4.13 25.39 6.36
N ARG A 244 3.24 24.59 6.94
CA ARG A 244 2.91 24.66 8.36
C ARG A 244 4.13 24.41 9.26
N VAL A 245 4.92 23.39 8.94
CA VAL A 245 6.14 23.06 9.70
C VAL A 245 7.19 24.15 9.53
N LEU A 246 7.34 24.74 8.33
CA LEU A 246 8.25 25.89 8.13
C LEU A 246 7.88 27.10 9.00
N VAL A 247 6.58 27.46 9.03
CA VAL A 247 6.11 28.56 9.90
C VAL A 247 6.44 28.27 11.36
N GLN A 248 6.20 27.05 11.82
CA GLN A 248 6.53 26.64 13.19
C GLN A 248 8.04 26.67 13.45
N ALA A 249 8.87 26.18 12.51
CA ALA A 249 10.31 26.15 12.64
C ALA A 249 10.91 27.57 12.74
N TYR A 250 10.51 28.48 11.87
CA TYR A 250 10.94 29.88 11.94
C TYR A 250 10.44 30.57 13.22
N PHE A 251 9.22 30.26 13.67
CA PHE A 251 8.73 30.78 14.96
C PHE A 251 9.57 30.28 16.13
N LEU A 252 9.89 29.00 16.20
CA LEU A 252 10.77 28.41 17.22
C LEU A 252 12.18 29.03 17.20
N LYS A 253 12.70 29.28 16.00
CA LYS A 253 13.99 29.95 15.77
C LYS A 253 13.94 31.45 16.12
N LYS A 254 12.77 31.99 16.42
CA LYS A 254 12.49 33.42 16.64
C LYS A 254 12.73 34.30 15.40
N ASP A 255 12.77 33.71 14.22
CA ASP A 255 12.81 34.45 12.96
C ASP A 255 11.39 34.90 12.56
N TYR A 256 10.87 35.84 13.34
CA TYR A 256 9.52 36.37 13.17
C TYR A 256 9.33 37.08 11.82
N ALA A 257 10.40 37.58 11.20
CA ALA A 257 10.34 38.18 9.88
C ALA A 257 9.95 37.14 8.82
N LYS A 258 10.59 35.95 8.86
CA LYS A 258 10.26 34.84 7.99
C LYS A 258 8.85 34.29 8.25
N VAL A 259 8.41 34.19 9.51
CA VAL A 259 7.04 33.79 9.84
C VAL A 259 6.02 34.74 9.19
N ILE A 260 6.25 36.05 9.26
CA ILE A 260 5.38 37.07 8.68
C ILE A 260 5.39 37.00 7.14
N GLU A 261 6.55 36.77 6.54
CA GLU A 261 6.71 36.66 5.07
C GLU A 261 5.89 35.52 4.49
N ILE A 262 5.91 34.34 5.14
CA ILE A 262 5.32 33.10 4.56
C ILE A 262 3.94 32.75 5.16
N GLY A 263 3.57 33.37 6.29
CA GLY A 263 2.46 32.87 7.13
C GLY A 263 1.10 32.92 6.46
N GLU A 264 0.72 33.99 5.77
CA GLU A 264 -0.60 34.06 5.10
C GLU A 264 -0.72 32.99 4.00
N ALA A 265 0.28 32.87 3.12
CA ALA A 265 0.27 31.84 2.08
C ALA A 265 0.25 30.43 2.67
N ALA A 266 0.96 30.22 3.80
CA ALA A 266 0.95 28.94 4.49
C ALA A 266 -0.43 28.62 5.11
N ALA A 267 -1.17 29.62 5.61
CA ALA A 267 -2.52 29.45 6.14
C ALA A 267 -3.53 29.14 5.03
N GLU A 268 -3.44 29.80 3.89
CA GLU A 268 -4.29 29.56 2.71
C GLU A 268 -4.08 28.15 2.14
N ALA A 269 -2.88 27.62 2.22
CA ALA A 269 -2.57 26.26 1.76
C ALA A 269 -3.16 25.16 2.63
N GLN A 270 -3.58 25.45 3.87
CA GLN A 270 -4.17 24.44 4.75
C GLN A 270 -5.60 24.12 4.34
N THR A 271 -5.92 22.82 4.35
CA THR A 271 -7.23 22.29 3.93
C THR A 271 -8.20 22.06 5.09
N ASP A 272 -7.70 22.12 6.34
CA ASP A 272 -8.50 21.92 7.55
C ASP A 272 -8.29 23.03 8.57
N ASP A 273 -9.23 23.15 9.53
CA ASP A 273 -9.25 24.21 10.52
C ASP A 273 -8.11 24.10 11.54
N GLU A 274 -7.64 22.88 11.84
CA GLU A 274 -6.50 22.68 12.74
C GLU A 274 -5.21 23.22 12.13
N GLY A 275 -4.95 22.89 10.86
CA GLY A 275 -3.79 23.40 10.13
C GLY A 275 -3.80 24.92 9.99
N LYS A 276 -4.96 25.53 9.62
CA LYS A 276 -5.13 26.98 9.57
C LYS A 276 -4.88 27.62 10.91
N SER A 277 -5.45 27.05 11.98
CA SER A 277 -5.30 27.57 13.34
C SER A 277 -3.84 27.52 13.82
N ALA A 278 -3.12 26.45 13.52
CA ALA A 278 -1.69 26.34 13.85
C ALA A 278 -0.86 27.45 13.18
N VAL A 279 -1.11 27.72 11.91
CA VAL A 279 -0.39 28.77 11.17
C VAL A 279 -0.77 30.17 11.70
N TYR A 280 -2.06 30.48 11.81
CA TYR A 280 -2.50 31.80 12.29
C TYR A 280 -2.08 32.07 13.74
N PHE A 281 -1.99 31.06 14.59
CA PHE A 281 -1.49 31.21 15.95
C PHE A 281 -0.01 31.64 15.97
N ASN A 282 0.84 30.97 15.18
CA ASN A 282 2.26 31.34 15.07
C ASN A 282 2.43 32.70 14.40
N LEU A 283 1.66 33.00 13.36
CA LEU A 283 1.70 34.29 12.65
C LEU A 283 1.26 35.43 13.55
N GLY A 284 0.16 35.29 14.28
CA GLY A 284 -0.32 36.27 15.25
C GLY A 284 0.68 36.49 16.38
N SER A 285 1.28 35.42 16.89
CA SER A 285 2.34 35.50 17.89
C SER A 285 3.60 36.19 17.37
N ALA A 286 3.97 35.98 16.10
CA ALA A 286 5.09 36.69 15.47
C ALA A 286 4.83 38.18 15.29
N TYR A 287 3.61 38.55 14.86
CA TYR A 287 3.22 39.96 14.80
C TYR A 287 3.24 40.64 16.20
N ASN A 288 2.77 39.92 17.22
CA ASN A 288 2.85 40.41 18.58
C ASN A 288 4.30 40.61 19.03
N ALA A 289 5.20 39.68 18.77
CA ALA A 289 6.62 39.78 19.05
C ALA A 289 7.32 40.96 18.30
N LYS A 290 6.73 41.40 17.20
CA LYS A 290 7.15 42.57 16.42
C LYS A 290 6.33 43.84 16.77
N GLU A 291 5.61 43.85 17.91
CA GLU A 291 4.81 44.95 18.42
C GLU A 291 3.69 45.42 17.47
N ASN A 292 3.33 44.64 16.46
CA ASN A 292 2.21 44.93 15.56
C ASN A 292 0.91 44.32 16.11
N LYS A 293 0.40 45.01 17.15
CA LYS A 293 -0.79 44.61 17.91
C LYS A 293 -2.03 44.42 17.00
N ALA A 294 -2.24 45.28 16.01
CA ALA A 294 -3.40 45.23 15.13
C ALA A 294 -3.38 43.95 14.27
N LYS A 295 -2.25 43.61 13.66
CA LYS A 295 -2.09 42.40 12.88
C LYS A 295 -2.10 41.14 13.76
N ALA A 296 -1.54 41.16 14.93
CA ALA A 296 -1.60 40.09 15.91
C ALA A 296 -3.05 39.73 16.23
N LEU A 297 -3.90 40.73 16.56
CA LEU A 297 -5.31 40.53 16.84
C LEU A 297 -6.10 39.99 15.64
N GLU A 298 -5.79 40.48 14.44
CA GLU A 298 -6.42 39.97 13.20
C GLU A 298 -6.16 38.46 13.00
N CYS A 299 -4.90 38.05 13.15
CA CYS A 299 -4.52 36.63 12.97
C CYS A 299 -5.06 35.74 14.11
N LEU A 300 -4.93 36.16 15.35
CA LEU A 300 -5.37 35.35 16.50
C LEU A 300 -6.89 35.16 16.54
N LYS A 301 -7.70 36.07 16.00
CA LYS A 301 -9.15 35.92 15.87
C LYS A 301 -9.54 34.86 14.80
N LYS A 302 -8.65 34.53 13.86
CA LYS A 302 -8.86 33.48 12.85
C LYS A 302 -8.58 32.07 13.41
N VAL A 303 -8.06 31.96 14.63
CA VAL A 303 -7.74 30.66 15.28
C VAL A 303 -9.00 30.07 15.90
N THR A 304 -9.49 28.97 15.36
CA THR A 304 -10.78 28.36 15.72
C THR A 304 -10.67 26.94 16.30
N ALA A 305 -9.61 26.19 15.97
CA ALA A 305 -9.44 24.80 16.38
C ALA A 305 -8.45 24.61 17.54
N GLU A 306 -8.77 23.66 18.40
CA GLU A 306 -7.84 23.23 19.45
C GLU A 306 -6.65 22.45 18.81
N PRO A 307 -5.47 22.46 19.45
CA PRO A 307 -5.15 23.03 20.76
C PRO A 307 -4.84 24.54 20.75
N TYR A 308 -4.97 25.22 19.62
CA TYR A 308 -4.56 26.62 19.45
C TYR A 308 -5.65 27.64 19.86
N ALA A 309 -6.92 27.26 19.80
CA ALA A 309 -8.05 28.17 20.04
C ALA A 309 -8.06 28.76 21.46
N THR A 310 -7.85 27.93 22.46
CA THR A 310 -7.83 28.38 23.87
C THR A 310 -6.72 29.39 24.15
N PRO A 311 -5.44 29.14 23.81
CA PRO A 311 -4.37 30.13 24.03
C PRO A 311 -4.55 31.38 23.14
N ALA A 312 -5.09 31.25 21.92
CA ALA A 312 -5.34 32.41 21.06
C ALA A 312 -6.38 33.37 21.68
N LYS A 313 -7.49 32.82 22.19
CA LYS A 313 -8.52 33.63 22.91
C LYS A 313 -7.94 34.39 24.10
N ALA A 314 -7.11 33.73 24.88
CA ALA A 314 -6.42 34.37 26.01
C ALA A 314 -5.52 35.53 25.54
N ALA A 315 -4.74 35.31 24.47
CA ALA A 315 -3.87 36.35 23.91
C ALA A 315 -4.69 37.53 23.32
N VAL A 316 -5.83 37.26 22.65
CA VAL A 316 -6.74 38.33 22.17
C VAL A 316 -7.25 39.18 23.32
N VAL A 317 -7.67 38.58 24.43
CA VAL A 317 -8.14 39.34 25.62
C VAL A 317 -7.03 40.21 26.19
N GLU A 318 -5.80 39.71 26.28
CA GLU A 318 -4.67 40.45 26.78
C GLU A 318 -4.29 41.62 25.87
N LEU A 319 -4.22 41.38 24.56
CA LEU A 319 -3.88 42.39 23.56
C LEU A 319 -4.98 43.45 23.38
N SER A 320 -6.19 43.21 23.84
CA SER A 320 -7.30 44.15 23.70
C SER A 320 -7.40 45.16 24.87
N LYS A 321 -6.57 44.93 25.89
CA LYS A 321 -6.43 45.89 27.02
C LYS A 321 -5.48 47.01 26.62
#